data_7318d69d6fae9f7167b131489a0d29a3
#
_entry.id   7318d69d6fae9f7167b131489a0d29a3
#
_cell.length_a   1.000
_cell.length_b   1.000
_cell.length_c   1.000
_cell.angle_alpha   90.00
_cell.angle_beta   90.00
_cell.angle_gamma   90.00
#
_symmetry.space_group_name_H-M   'P 1'
#
loop_
_entity.id
_entity.type
_entity.pdbx_description
1 polymer ?
#
loop_
_entity_poly.entity_id
_entity_poly.type
_entity_poly.pdbx_seq_one_letter_code
_entity_poly.pdbx_strand_id
1 'polypeptide(L)'
;MPPPLIEFPADDPDRARQFWHGVLGVTLAPRPTAAGSGWETDTDGLRLGVHRRGPGPGDTACLPYFTVADLATTVERVRELGGSIIHPGDRWAVCRDSEGSPFAVAAAPAPGE
;
A
#
# COMPACT_ATOMS: atom_id res chain seq x y z
N MET A 1 -9.15 -4.75 12.44
CA MET A 1 -8.29 -4.11 11.42
C MET A 1 -8.04 -5.11 10.30
N PRO A 2 -8.23 -4.74 9.05
CA PRO A 2 -7.88 -5.65 7.95
C PRO A 2 -6.38 -5.92 7.91
N PRO A 3 -5.95 -7.05 7.34
CA PRO A 3 -4.52 -7.31 7.18
C PRO A 3 -3.87 -6.23 6.32
N PRO A 4 -2.60 -5.89 6.59
CA PRO A 4 -1.91 -4.90 5.78
C PRO A 4 -1.72 -5.41 4.34
N LEU A 5 -1.71 -4.49 3.40
CA LEU A 5 -1.37 -4.75 2.02
C LEU A 5 0.12 -4.50 1.84
N ILE A 6 0.86 -5.49 1.35
CA ILE A 6 2.28 -5.31 1.05
C ILE A 6 2.39 -4.99 -0.44
N GLU A 7 2.83 -3.78 -0.74
CA GLU A 7 2.88 -3.26 -2.11
C GLU A 7 4.31 -3.31 -2.63
N PHE A 8 4.48 -3.91 -3.82
CA PHE A 8 5.80 -4.06 -4.46
C PHE A 8 5.84 -3.28 -5.77
N PRO A 9 6.80 -2.38 -5.95
CA PRO A 9 7.04 -1.78 -7.26
C PRO A 9 7.70 -2.78 -8.19
N ALA A 10 7.37 -2.71 -9.49
CA ALA A 10 7.90 -3.64 -10.48
C ALA A 10 8.13 -2.94 -11.81
N ASP A 11 9.21 -3.32 -12.48
CA ASP A 11 9.45 -2.85 -13.84
C ASP A 11 8.44 -3.47 -14.81
N ASP A 12 8.01 -4.69 -14.51
CA ASP A 12 6.99 -5.40 -15.28
C ASP A 12 5.99 -6.02 -14.28
N PRO A 13 4.87 -5.35 -14.00
CA PRO A 13 3.89 -5.86 -13.04
C PRO A 13 3.29 -7.22 -13.42
N ASP A 14 3.13 -7.51 -14.71
CA ASP A 14 2.62 -8.83 -15.12
C ASP A 14 3.61 -9.94 -14.77
N ARG A 15 4.90 -9.70 -14.98
CA ARG A 15 5.94 -10.67 -14.59
C ARG A 15 5.99 -10.82 -13.07
N ALA A 16 5.83 -9.73 -12.33
CA ALA A 16 5.85 -9.76 -10.87
C ALA A 16 4.68 -10.57 -10.30
N ARG A 17 3.46 -10.43 -10.84
CA ARG A 17 2.34 -11.22 -10.36
C ARG A 17 2.52 -12.71 -10.64
N GLN A 18 3.13 -13.05 -11.78
CA GLN A 18 3.44 -14.44 -12.10
C GLN A 18 4.46 -15.02 -11.14
N PHE A 19 5.45 -14.23 -10.77
CA PHE A 19 6.45 -14.63 -9.78
C PHE A 19 5.80 -14.95 -8.43
N TRP A 20 4.97 -14.05 -7.91
CA TRP A 20 4.31 -14.26 -6.61
C TRP A 20 3.32 -15.42 -6.64
N HIS A 21 2.63 -15.59 -7.77
CA HIS A 21 1.76 -16.76 -7.96
C HIS A 21 2.56 -18.05 -7.87
N GLY A 22 3.71 -18.11 -8.54
CA GLY A 22 4.55 -19.31 -8.55
C GLY A 22 5.20 -19.61 -7.20
N VAL A 23 5.56 -18.58 -6.44
CA VAL A 23 6.25 -18.75 -5.16
C VAL A 23 5.29 -19.05 -4.02
N LEU A 24 4.18 -18.33 -3.96
CA LEU A 24 3.26 -18.38 -2.81
C LEU A 24 1.91 -19.01 -3.14
N GLY A 25 1.62 -19.29 -4.40
CA GLY A 25 0.32 -19.82 -4.79
C GLY A 25 -0.81 -18.81 -4.73
N VAL A 26 -0.50 -17.52 -4.54
CA VAL A 26 -1.53 -16.48 -4.47
C VAL A 26 -1.91 -16.01 -5.87
N THR A 27 -3.19 -15.70 -6.08
CA THR A 27 -3.67 -15.15 -7.34
C THR A 27 -3.86 -13.64 -7.19
N LEU A 28 -3.25 -12.88 -8.08
CA LEU A 28 -3.43 -11.43 -8.13
C LEU A 28 -4.29 -11.07 -9.33
N ALA A 29 -5.29 -10.26 -9.09
CA ALA A 29 -6.23 -9.78 -10.11
C ALA A 29 -5.98 -8.30 -10.42
N PRO A 30 -6.38 -7.82 -11.61
CA PRO A 30 -6.25 -6.40 -11.92
C PRO A 30 -7.01 -5.56 -10.91
N ARG A 31 -6.41 -4.44 -10.50
CA ARG A 31 -7.08 -3.51 -9.59
C ARG A 31 -8.27 -2.84 -10.23
N PRO A 32 -9.33 -2.57 -9.47
CA PRO A 32 -10.36 -1.64 -9.92
C PRO A 32 -9.74 -0.27 -10.22
N THR A 33 -10.28 0.42 -11.21
CA THR A 33 -9.77 1.74 -11.65
C THR A 33 -9.65 2.72 -10.48
N ALA A 34 -10.61 2.69 -9.56
CA ALA A 34 -10.62 3.60 -8.40
C ALA A 34 -9.48 3.32 -7.42
N ALA A 35 -8.92 2.12 -7.42
CA ALA A 35 -7.82 1.74 -6.52
C ALA A 35 -6.44 1.96 -7.13
N GLY A 36 -6.37 2.51 -8.34
CA GLY A 36 -5.13 2.72 -9.08
C GLY A 36 -4.84 1.60 -10.05
N SER A 37 -3.65 1.61 -10.63
CA SER A 37 -3.22 0.59 -11.59
C SER A 37 -2.47 -0.54 -10.88
N GLY A 38 -2.33 -1.67 -11.57
CA GLY A 38 -1.57 -2.81 -11.07
C GLY A 38 -2.44 -4.00 -10.74
N TRP A 39 -1.91 -4.88 -9.92
CA TRP A 39 -2.53 -6.14 -9.55
C TRP A 39 -2.50 -6.30 -8.05
N GLU A 40 -3.50 -6.93 -7.48
CA GLU A 40 -3.47 -7.28 -6.06
C GLU A 40 -4.28 -8.54 -5.78
N THR A 41 -3.99 -9.18 -4.65
CA THR A 41 -4.77 -10.34 -4.20
C THR A 41 -6.19 -9.89 -3.85
N ASP A 42 -7.16 -10.77 -4.10
CA ASP A 42 -8.58 -10.50 -3.83
C ASP A 42 -9.09 -11.27 -2.62
N THR A 43 -8.18 -11.77 -1.78
CA THR A 43 -8.53 -12.57 -0.60
C THR A 43 -8.44 -11.73 0.66
N ASP A 44 -9.12 -12.17 1.73
CA ASP A 44 -9.04 -11.54 3.05
C ASP A 44 -7.79 -11.93 3.82
N GLY A 45 -7.03 -12.89 3.33
CA GLY A 45 -5.81 -13.35 3.95
C GLY A 45 -4.61 -12.49 3.61
N LEU A 46 -3.52 -13.11 3.19
CA LEU A 46 -2.32 -12.40 2.77
C LEU A 46 -2.64 -11.45 1.62
N ARG A 47 -2.35 -10.17 1.81
CA ARG A 47 -2.63 -9.14 0.82
C ARG A 47 -1.33 -8.65 0.20
N LEU A 48 -1.15 -8.93 -1.08
CA LEU A 48 -0.01 -8.46 -1.87
C LEU A 48 -0.52 -7.64 -3.04
N GLY A 49 0.21 -6.58 -3.37
CA GLY A 49 -0.05 -5.79 -4.56
C GLY A 49 1.23 -5.57 -5.33
N VAL A 50 1.12 -5.41 -6.64
CA VAL A 50 2.24 -5.02 -7.50
C VAL A 50 1.79 -3.88 -8.40
N HIS A 51 2.67 -2.92 -8.61
CA HIS A 51 2.42 -1.78 -9.48
C HIS A 51 3.70 -1.44 -10.23
N ARG A 52 3.56 -0.66 -11.32
CA ARG A 52 4.72 -0.24 -12.10
C ARG A 52 5.62 0.68 -11.25
N ARG A 53 6.91 0.41 -11.28
CA ARG A 53 7.91 1.27 -10.64
C ARG A 53 7.87 2.67 -11.27
N GLY A 54 7.98 3.69 -10.44
CA GLY A 54 7.95 5.07 -10.90
C GLY A 54 8.80 5.97 -9.99
N PRO A 55 8.78 7.29 -10.23
CA PRO A 55 9.59 8.23 -9.46
C PRO A 55 8.95 8.68 -8.14
N GLY A 56 7.69 8.34 -7.90
CA GLY A 56 6.97 8.76 -6.70
C GLY A 56 7.49 8.07 -5.44
N PRO A 57 7.22 8.65 -4.26
CA PRO A 57 7.74 8.11 -3.01
C PRO A 57 7.20 6.73 -2.65
N GLY A 58 6.02 6.35 -3.14
CA GLY A 58 5.48 5.01 -2.95
C GLY A 58 5.85 4.03 -4.07
N ASP A 59 6.61 4.48 -5.07
CA ASP A 59 6.85 3.72 -6.30
C ASP A 59 8.25 3.10 -6.37
N THR A 60 9.09 3.32 -5.37
CA THR A 60 10.50 2.94 -5.43
C THR A 60 10.89 1.86 -4.42
N ALA A 61 10.02 1.54 -3.46
CA ALA A 61 10.33 0.59 -2.40
C ALA A 61 9.09 -0.23 -2.06
N CYS A 62 9.32 -1.41 -1.51
CA CYS A 62 8.26 -2.22 -0.93
C CYS A 62 7.70 -1.49 0.28
N LEU A 63 6.38 -1.35 0.35
CA LEU A 63 5.71 -0.65 1.45
C LEU A 63 4.56 -1.47 2.01
N PRO A 64 4.47 -1.62 3.34
CA PRO A 64 3.23 -2.04 3.97
C PRO A 64 2.24 -0.87 4.02
N TYR A 65 0.99 -1.14 3.66
CA TYR A 65 -0.11 -0.18 3.74
C TYR A 65 -1.07 -0.62 4.84
N PHE A 66 -1.27 0.23 5.82
CA PHE A 66 -2.19 -0.03 6.94
C PHE A 66 -3.45 0.80 6.74
N THR A 67 -4.60 0.13 6.76
CA THR A 67 -5.89 0.82 6.67
C THR A 67 -6.24 1.40 8.04
N VAL A 68 -6.57 2.68 8.08
CA VAL A 68 -6.90 3.41 9.31
C VAL A 68 -8.28 4.05 9.19
N ALA A 69 -8.94 4.25 10.34
CA ALA A 69 -10.28 4.81 10.35
C ALA A 69 -10.29 6.30 9.98
N ASP A 70 -9.29 7.04 10.41
CA ASP A 70 -9.19 8.48 10.17
C ASP A 70 -7.77 8.82 9.76
N LEU A 71 -7.58 9.11 8.47
CA LEU A 71 -6.26 9.37 7.91
C LEU A 71 -5.63 10.63 8.49
N ALA A 72 -6.39 11.71 8.60
CA ALA A 72 -5.86 12.98 9.09
C ALA A 72 -5.36 12.85 10.54
N THR A 73 -6.13 12.21 11.39
CA THR A 73 -5.74 11.97 12.78
C THR A 73 -4.51 11.09 12.86
N THR A 74 -4.45 10.04 12.04
CA THR A 74 -3.30 9.12 12.02
C THR A 74 -2.03 9.84 11.57
N VAL A 75 -2.10 10.71 10.56
CA VAL A 75 -0.96 11.49 10.09
C VAL A 75 -0.42 12.39 11.21
N GLU A 76 -1.31 13.05 11.96
CA GLU A 76 -0.87 13.86 13.10
C GLU A 76 -0.21 13.02 14.19
N ARG A 77 -0.73 11.82 14.45
CA ARG A 77 -0.12 10.90 15.42
C ARG A 77 1.26 10.45 14.99
N VAL A 78 1.47 10.23 13.70
CA VAL A 78 2.79 9.88 13.17
C VAL A 78 3.79 10.97 13.53
N ARG A 79 3.44 12.24 13.29
CA ARG A 79 4.30 13.38 13.63
C ARG A 79 4.56 13.48 15.13
N GLU A 80 3.52 13.38 15.94
CA GLU A 80 3.62 13.47 17.41
C GLU A 80 4.54 12.41 18.00
N LEU A 81 4.57 11.22 17.40
CA LEU A 81 5.33 10.08 17.90
C LEU A 81 6.73 9.96 17.30
N GLY A 82 7.17 10.99 16.58
CA GLY A 82 8.56 11.04 16.08
C GLY A 82 8.74 10.55 14.66
N GLY A 83 7.67 10.25 13.96
CA GLY A 83 7.72 9.92 12.55
C GLY A 83 7.65 11.16 11.66
N SER A 84 7.63 10.95 10.35
CA SER A 84 7.53 12.04 9.38
C SER A 84 6.65 11.63 8.21
N ILE A 85 6.19 12.63 7.46
CA ILE A 85 5.34 12.42 6.29
C ILE A 85 6.18 12.69 5.05
N ILE A 86 6.31 11.67 4.20
CA ILE A 86 7.03 11.78 2.92
C ILE A 86 6.11 12.35 1.86
N HIS A 87 4.87 11.83 1.80
CA HIS A 87 3.89 12.23 0.80
C HIS A 87 2.50 12.29 1.44
N PRO A 88 1.99 13.49 1.75
CA PRO A 88 0.62 13.62 2.25
C PRO A 88 -0.39 13.42 1.12
N GLY A 89 -1.55 12.86 1.44
CA GLY A 89 -2.61 12.67 0.46
C GLY A 89 -3.96 12.57 1.14
N ASP A 90 -5.02 12.66 0.35
CA ASP A 90 -6.38 12.63 0.86
C ASP A 90 -6.87 11.22 1.16
N ARG A 91 -6.34 10.23 0.47
CA ARG A 91 -6.76 8.83 0.59
C ARG A 91 -5.69 7.93 1.19
N TRP A 92 -4.43 8.29 0.99
CA TRP A 92 -3.30 7.59 1.62
C TRP A 92 -2.15 8.58 1.83
N ALA A 93 -1.26 8.23 2.74
CA ALA A 93 -0.05 8.99 2.99
C ALA A 93 1.13 8.02 3.10
N VAL A 94 2.27 8.40 2.54
CA VAL A 94 3.52 7.68 2.70
C VAL A 94 4.31 8.36 3.80
N CYS A 95 4.79 7.56 4.75
CA CYS A 95 5.40 8.06 5.98
C CYS A 95 6.71 7.34 6.27
N ARG A 96 7.44 7.85 7.27
CA ARG A 96 8.52 7.12 7.94
C ARG A 96 8.16 6.99 9.41
N ASP A 97 8.51 5.86 10.01
CA ASP A 97 8.32 5.67 11.44
C ASP A 97 9.42 6.42 12.24
N SER A 98 9.43 6.23 13.55
CA SER A 98 10.40 6.90 14.43
C SER A 98 11.86 6.51 14.15
N GLU A 99 12.08 5.40 13.49
CA GLU A 99 13.40 4.88 13.14
C GLU A 99 13.77 5.10 11.67
N GLY A 100 12.90 5.80 10.92
CA GLY A 100 13.14 6.13 9.53
C GLY A 100 12.65 5.11 8.51
N SER A 101 11.95 4.06 8.93
CA SER A 101 11.46 3.03 8.01
C SER A 101 10.20 3.51 7.28
N PRO A 102 10.12 3.31 5.95
CA PRO A 102 8.95 3.75 5.20
C PRO A 102 7.76 2.83 5.38
N PHE A 103 6.57 3.42 5.43
CA PHE A 103 5.30 2.71 5.45
C PHE A 103 4.22 3.64 4.91
N ALA A 104 3.02 3.12 4.71
CA ALA A 104 1.91 3.94 4.27
C ALA A 104 0.67 3.66 5.12
N VAL A 105 -0.17 4.66 5.25
CA VAL A 105 -1.50 4.54 5.86
C VAL A 105 -2.54 4.97 4.83
N ALA A 106 -3.67 4.27 4.80
CA ALA A 106 -4.72 4.53 3.84
C ALA A 106 -6.06 4.66 4.55
N ALA A 107 -6.90 5.55 4.05
CA ALA A 107 -8.25 5.71 4.58
C ALA A 107 -9.08 4.47 4.28
N ALA A 108 -9.93 4.08 5.23
CA ALA A 108 -10.88 3.01 4.99
C ALA A 108 -11.87 3.44 3.91
N PRO A 109 -12.39 2.48 3.09
CA PRO A 109 -13.42 2.81 2.12
C PRO A 109 -14.66 3.39 2.80
N ALA A 110 -15.35 4.31 2.11
CA ALA A 110 -16.59 4.87 2.62
C ALA A 110 -17.65 3.76 2.75
N PRO A 111 -18.54 3.86 3.76
CA PRO A 111 -19.61 2.87 3.90
C PRO A 111 -20.47 2.78 2.63
N GLY A 112 -20.74 1.54 2.19
CA GLY A 112 -21.55 1.29 1.01
C GLY A 112 -20.77 1.22 -0.30
N GLU A 113 -19.47 1.37 -0.28
CA GLU A 113 -18.60 1.22 -1.45
C GLU A 113 -18.03 -0.20 -1.58
#